data_2220d09aadcc37dd559fd6a160686d5f
#
_entry.id   2220d09aadcc37dd559fd6a160686d5f
#
_cell.length_a   1.000
_cell.length_b   1.000
_cell.length_c   1.000
_cell.angle_alpha   90.00
_cell.angle_beta   90.00
_cell.angle_gamma   90.00
#
_symmetry.space_group_name_H-M   'P 1'
#
loop_
_entity.id
_entity.type
_entity.pdbx_description
1 polymer ?
#
loop_
_entity_poly.entity_id
_entity_poly.type
_entity_poly.pdbx_seq_one_letter_code
_entity_poly.pdbx_strand_id
1 'polypeptide(L)'
;MFREHRRWFSPALGRDMELLVFGHGGARMIVFPTSMGRFYEWEDRGMIGALAHHLEQGWLQLYCVDSVDGESWYAKQRHPAARAWRHAQYDAYVRDEVLPLSQYYNTNPFLITAGASFGAYHAMNFALRYPERVGRVIGLSGMYDIREMTDGYSDETVYFHNPADFVQNEHDGQRLDALRRVDIIIAIGRDDPMRGNNEYFSNILWSKNIWHALRMWDGWVHDWPYWREMIGKYVAGHD
;
A
#
# COMPACT_ATOMS: atom_id res chain seq x y z
N MET A 1 -0.28 -23.41 8.67
CA MET A 1 0.21 -22.06 8.36
C MET A 1 0.43 -21.28 9.65
N PHE A 2 1.59 -20.66 9.85
CA PHE A 2 1.87 -19.81 11.02
C PHE A 2 0.95 -18.59 11.00
N ARG A 3 0.38 -18.23 12.16
CA ARG A 3 -0.45 -17.04 12.39
C ARG A 3 -0.17 -16.49 13.78
N GLU A 4 0.13 -15.21 13.87
CA GLU A 4 0.39 -14.53 15.13
C GLU A 4 -0.33 -13.17 15.17
N HIS A 5 -0.92 -12.82 16.32
CA HIS A 5 -1.49 -11.52 16.59
C HIS A 5 -0.55 -10.71 17.47
N ARG A 6 -0.28 -9.48 17.08
CA ARG A 6 0.53 -8.51 17.82
C ARG A 6 -0.29 -7.27 18.16
N ARG A 7 -0.06 -6.75 19.35
CA ARG A 7 -0.61 -5.49 19.83
C ARG A 7 0.43 -4.76 20.65
N TRP A 8 0.60 -3.46 20.40
CA TRP A 8 1.48 -2.60 21.16
C TRP A 8 0.98 -1.16 21.14
N PHE A 9 1.41 -0.36 22.13
CA PHE A 9 1.20 1.07 22.10
C PHE A 9 2.13 1.71 21.07
N SER A 10 1.56 2.37 20.06
CA SER A 10 2.31 3.09 19.03
C SER A 10 2.66 4.49 19.52
N PRO A 11 3.94 4.83 19.69
CA PRO A 11 4.36 6.19 19.99
C PRO A 11 3.98 7.19 18.89
N ALA A 12 4.09 6.79 17.61
CA ALA A 12 3.75 7.65 16.47
C ALA A 12 2.26 8.03 16.46
N LEU A 13 1.38 7.11 16.85
CA LEU A 13 -0.07 7.30 16.81
C LEU A 13 -0.69 7.66 18.16
N GLY A 14 0.05 7.48 19.29
CA GLY A 14 -0.44 7.74 20.65
C GLY A 14 -1.59 6.81 21.07
N ARG A 15 -1.63 5.59 20.53
CA ARG A 15 -2.68 4.58 20.80
C ARG A 15 -2.18 3.17 20.58
N ASP A 16 -2.92 2.19 21.07
CA ASP A 16 -2.65 0.80 20.75
C ASP A 16 -2.95 0.52 19.27
N MET A 17 -2.02 -0.17 18.64
CA MET A 17 -2.14 -0.67 17.26
C MET A 17 -2.00 -2.18 17.26
N GLU A 18 -2.61 -2.80 16.25
CA GLU A 18 -2.66 -4.24 16.10
C GLU A 18 -2.21 -4.65 14.70
N LEU A 19 -1.64 -5.84 14.58
CA LEU A 19 -1.37 -6.47 13.29
C LEU A 19 -1.45 -8.00 13.40
N LEU A 20 -1.66 -8.65 12.25
CA LEU A 20 -1.52 -10.10 12.10
C LEU A 20 -0.28 -10.41 11.26
N VAL A 21 0.45 -11.43 11.69
CA VAL A 21 1.55 -12.01 10.93
C VAL A 21 1.15 -13.39 10.43
N PHE A 22 1.38 -13.64 9.14
CA PHE A 22 1.17 -14.96 8.52
C PHE A 22 2.44 -15.42 7.80
N GLY A 23 2.72 -16.73 7.85
CA GLY A 23 3.93 -17.30 7.26
C GLY A 23 5.16 -17.18 8.18
N HIS A 24 6.26 -17.81 7.77
CA HIS A 24 7.43 -18.01 8.64
C HIS A 24 8.76 -17.61 7.98
N GLY A 25 8.74 -17.07 6.77
CA GLY A 25 9.95 -16.68 6.04
C GLY A 25 9.65 -16.16 4.64
N GLY A 26 10.70 -16.01 3.82
CA GLY A 26 10.62 -15.48 2.47
C GLY A 26 10.56 -13.96 2.37
N ALA A 27 10.04 -13.43 1.27
CA ALA A 27 9.85 -11.99 1.12
C ALA A 27 8.89 -11.44 2.18
N ARG A 28 9.22 -10.28 2.75
CA ARG A 28 8.32 -9.59 3.70
C ARG A 28 7.27 -8.81 2.92
N MET A 29 6.02 -8.89 3.33
CA MET A 29 4.93 -8.18 2.68
C MET A 29 4.10 -7.41 3.71
N ILE A 30 4.16 -6.09 3.68
CA ILE A 30 3.26 -5.22 4.47
C ILE A 30 1.97 -5.04 3.68
N VAL A 31 0.85 -5.38 4.32
CA VAL A 31 -0.47 -5.40 3.73
C VAL A 31 -1.34 -4.34 4.39
N PHE A 32 -1.87 -3.43 3.58
CA PHE A 32 -2.77 -2.38 4.01
C PHE A 32 -4.23 -2.77 3.77
N PRO A 33 -5.13 -2.58 4.76
CA PRO A 33 -6.54 -2.87 4.60
C PRO A 33 -7.21 -1.87 3.63
N THR A 34 -8.43 -2.19 3.19
CA THR A 34 -9.24 -1.26 2.40
C THR A 34 -9.72 -0.07 3.24
N SER A 35 -10.52 0.82 2.65
CA SER A 35 -11.08 1.99 3.34
C SER A 35 -11.70 1.63 4.69
N MET A 36 -11.23 2.26 5.78
CA MET A 36 -11.71 2.03 7.14
C MET A 36 -11.55 0.59 7.64
N GLY A 37 -10.82 -0.24 6.89
CA GLY A 37 -10.56 -1.64 7.21
C GLY A 37 -9.63 -1.80 8.41
N ARG A 38 -9.59 -3.03 8.94
CA ARG A 38 -8.79 -3.40 10.10
C ARG A 38 -7.75 -4.45 9.72
N PHE A 39 -6.78 -4.65 10.60
CA PHE A 39 -5.68 -5.61 10.45
C PHE A 39 -6.11 -7.05 10.11
N TYR A 40 -7.32 -7.47 10.45
CA TYR A 40 -7.85 -8.81 10.20
C TYR A 40 -8.63 -8.94 8.88
N GLU A 41 -8.86 -7.84 8.16
CA GLU A 41 -9.74 -7.82 6.98
C GLU A 41 -9.27 -8.78 5.87
N TRP A 42 -7.97 -8.82 5.58
CA TRP A 42 -7.44 -9.74 4.56
C TRP A 42 -7.64 -11.21 4.93
N GLU A 43 -7.60 -11.55 6.23
CA GLU A 43 -7.94 -12.90 6.70
C GLU A 43 -9.43 -13.19 6.49
N ASP A 44 -10.31 -12.33 6.98
CA ASP A 44 -11.76 -12.49 6.88
C ASP A 44 -12.26 -12.57 5.44
N ARG A 45 -11.57 -11.90 4.53
CA ARG A 45 -11.92 -11.85 3.10
C ARG A 45 -11.22 -12.91 2.25
N GLY A 46 -10.49 -13.82 2.85
CA GLY A 46 -9.88 -14.98 2.18
C GLY A 46 -8.63 -14.65 1.35
N MET A 47 -8.05 -13.46 1.50
CA MET A 47 -6.80 -13.08 0.81
C MET A 47 -5.61 -13.91 1.30
N ILE A 48 -5.59 -14.26 2.60
CA ILE A 48 -4.58 -15.16 3.17
C ILE A 48 -4.66 -16.54 2.54
N GLY A 49 -5.89 -17.05 2.31
CA GLY A 49 -6.13 -18.31 1.60
C GLY A 49 -5.62 -18.28 0.15
N ALA A 50 -5.78 -17.16 -0.55
CA ALA A 50 -5.25 -16.99 -1.91
C ALA A 50 -3.71 -17.07 -1.98
N LEU A 51 -3.03 -16.75 -0.88
CA LEU A 51 -1.56 -16.79 -0.74
C LEU A 51 -1.06 -18.01 0.04
N ALA A 52 -1.95 -18.94 0.41
CA ALA A 52 -1.62 -20.07 1.31
C ALA A 52 -0.39 -20.86 0.84
N HIS A 53 -0.32 -21.17 -0.45
CA HIS A 53 0.82 -21.90 -1.02
C HIS A 53 2.16 -21.16 -0.77
N HIS A 54 2.22 -19.87 -1.06
CA HIS A 54 3.44 -19.07 -0.86
C HIS A 54 3.85 -18.98 0.61
N LEU A 55 2.86 -18.87 1.51
CA LEU A 55 3.07 -18.81 2.96
C LEU A 55 3.57 -20.14 3.54
N GLU A 56 3.00 -21.27 3.08
CA GLU A 56 3.36 -22.62 3.52
C GLU A 56 4.76 -23.03 3.03
N GLN A 57 5.13 -22.60 1.80
CA GLN A 57 6.46 -22.83 1.26
C GLN A 57 7.54 -21.91 1.88
N GLY A 58 7.16 -20.95 2.70
CA GLY A 58 8.09 -19.98 3.28
C GLY A 58 8.68 -19.01 2.24
N TRP A 59 7.98 -18.77 1.14
CA TRP A 59 8.37 -17.78 0.13
C TRP A 59 7.90 -16.38 0.46
N LEU A 60 6.92 -16.27 1.37
CA LEU A 60 6.26 -15.03 1.73
C LEU A 60 5.92 -15.01 3.22
N GLN A 61 6.10 -13.86 3.85
CA GLN A 61 5.60 -13.57 5.19
C GLN A 61 4.83 -12.25 5.18
N LEU A 62 3.56 -12.28 5.59
CA LEU A 62 2.67 -11.13 5.60
C LEU A 62 2.63 -10.46 6.96
N TYR A 63 2.52 -9.13 6.94
CA TYR A 63 2.27 -8.24 8.07
C TYR A 63 1.05 -7.39 7.75
N CYS A 64 -0.14 -7.85 8.18
CA CYS A 64 -1.41 -7.17 7.93
C CYS A 64 -1.63 -6.09 8.99
N VAL A 65 -1.42 -4.83 8.62
CA VAL A 65 -1.47 -3.69 9.54
C VAL A 65 -2.88 -3.18 9.74
N ASP A 66 -3.11 -2.53 10.88
CA ASP A 66 -4.35 -1.78 11.13
C ASP A 66 -4.33 -0.42 10.41
N SER A 67 -5.47 0.25 10.29
CA SER A 67 -5.57 1.58 9.72
C SER A 67 -6.03 2.63 10.74
N VAL A 68 -5.83 3.89 10.40
CA VAL A 68 -6.38 5.05 11.12
C VAL A 68 -7.21 5.95 10.17
N ASP A 69 -7.77 5.37 9.14
CA ASP A 69 -8.50 6.09 8.09
C ASP A 69 -9.60 6.98 8.64
N GLY A 70 -10.36 6.48 9.63
CA GLY A 70 -11.41 7.24 10.31
C GLY A 70 -10.92 8.42 11.13
N GLU A 71 -9.63 8.48 11.44
CA GLU A 71 -8.98 9.59 12.14
C GLU A 71 -8.22 10.52 11.17
N SER A 72 -7.93 10.03 9.95
CA SER A 72 -7.16 10.70 8.89
C SER A 72 -8.06 11.07 7.70
N TRP A 73 -7.82 10.55 6.52
CA TRP A 73 -8.48 10.97 5.28
C TRP A 73 -10.01 10.89 5.31
N TYR A 74 -10.59 9.94 6.02
CA TYR A 74 -12.04 9.77 6.17
C TYR A 74 -12.66 10.62 7.28
N ALA A 75 -11.87 11.33 8.10
CA ALA A 75 -12.37 12.26 9.12
C ALA A 75 -12.87 13.57 8.49
N LYS A 76 -13.87 13.49 7.61
CA LYS A 76 -14.36 14.63 6.80
C LYS A 76 -14.82 15.85 7.62
N GLN A 77 -15.15 15.66 8.91
CA GLN A 77 -15.47 16.74 9.84
C GLN A 77 -14.23 17.54 10.29
N ARG A 78 -13.03 17.05 10.02
CA ARG A 78 -11.77 17.74 10.34
C ARG A 78 -11.23 18.49 9.13
N HIS A 79 -10.51 19.58 9.40
CA HIS A 79 -9.80 20.31 8.34
C HIS A 79 -8.81 19.38 7.60
N PRO A 80 -8.64 19.49 6.27
CA PRO A 80 -7.74 18.63 5.49
C PRO A 80 -6.30 18.56 6.03
N ALA A 81 -5.74 19.66 6.51
CA ALA A 81 -4.41 19.69 7.15
C ALA A 81 -4.33 18.76 8.37
N ALA A 82 -5.37 18.71 9.21
CA ALA A 82 -5.40 17.83 10.37
C ALA A 82 -5.54 16.35 9.96
N ARG A 83 -6.26 16.10 8.87
CA ARG A 83 -6.37 14.74 8.27
C ARG A 83 -5.02 14.28 7.71
N ALA A 84 -4.33 15.15 6.96
CA ALA A 84 -3.01 14.89 6.41
C ALA A 84 -1.97 14.68 7.52
N TRP A 85 -2.00 15.50 8.57
CA TRP A 85 -1.13 15.31 9.73
C TRP A 85 -1.32 13.94 10.40
N ARG A 86 -2.59 13.52 10.59
CA ARG A 86 -2.88 12.19 11.16
C ARG A 86 -2.40 11.06 10.24
N HIS A 87 -2.53 11.22 8.93
CA HIS A 87 -1.97 10.29 7.97
C HIS A 87 -0.43 10.25 8.01
N ALA A 88 0.24 11.39 8.16
CA ALA A 88 1.69 11.43 8.33
C ALA A 88 2.17 10.68 9.58
N GLN A 89 1.40 10.71 10.68
CA GLN A 89 1.68 9.89 11.86
C GLN A 89 1.50 8.39 11.55
N TYR A 90 0.52 8.03 10.73
CA TYR A 90 0.33 6.64 10.29
C TYR A 90 1.48 6.15 9.41
N ASP A 91 1.95 7.00 8.48
CA ASP A 91 3.13 6.72 7.68
C ASP A 91 4.38 6.51 8.56
N ALA A 92 4.57 7.35 9.58
CA ALA A 92 5.64 7.18 10.56
C ALA A 92 5.50 5.87 11.36
N TYR A 93 4.28 5.49 11.77
CA TYR A 93 4.02 4.20 12.40
C TYR A 93 4.48 3.02 11.53
N VAL A 94 4.13 3.03 10.24
CA VAL A 94 4.55 1.96 9.32
C VAL A 94 6.06 1.96 9.16
N ARG A 95 6.69 3.13 8.97
CA ARG A 95 8.13 3.27 8.75
C ARG A 95 8.97 2.91 9.98
N ASP A 96 8.58 3.41 11.15
CA ASP A 96 9.44 3.41 12.34
C ASP A 96 9.09 2.27 13.33
N GLU A 97 7.92 1.65 13.19
CA GLU A 97 7.47 0.59 14.09
C GLU A 97 7.24 -0.73 13.33
N VAL A 98 6.37 -0.75 12.30
CA VAL A 98 6.02 -1.97 11.58
C VAL A 98 7.21 -2.51 10.77
N LEU A 99 7.88 -1.65 10.02
CA LEU A 99 9.02 -2.05 9.19
C LEU A 99 10.17 -2.63 10.02
N PRO A 100 10.64 -1.98 11.12
CA PRO A 100 11.64 -2.57 12.01
C PRO A 100 11.17 -3.87 12.66
N LEU A 101 9.90 -3.95 13.09
CA LEU A 101 9.32 -5.18 13.63
C LEU A 101 9.43 -6.31 12.61
N SER A 102 9.05 -6.06 11.36
CA SER A 102 9.15 -7.05 10.29
C SER A 102 10.59 -7.51 10.04
N GLN A 103 11.55 -6.59 10.12
CA GLN A 103 12.99 -6.89 9.96
C GLN A 103 13.54 -7.71 11.12
N TYR A 104 13.06 -7.48 12.32
CA TYR A 104 13.46 -8.25 13.51
C TYR A 104 13.05 -9.73 13.40
N TYR A 105 11.84 -9.99 12.89
CA TYR A 105 11.32 -11.35 12.72
C TYR A 105 11.79 -12.05 11.45
N ASN A 106 12.13 -11.27 10.42
CA ASN A 106 12.53 -11.80 9.13
C ASN A 106 13.57 -10.89 8.48
N THR A 107 14.80 -11.36 8.41
CA THR A 107 15.95 -10.61 7.87
C THR A 107 16.01 -10.57 6.34
N ASN A 108 15.04 -11.17 5.64
CA ASN A 108 14.99 -11.07 4.18
C ASN A 108 14.89 -9.59 3.76
N PRO A 109 15.80 -9.08 2.92
CA PRO A 109 15.84 -7.67 2.56
C PRO A 109 14.69 -7.27 1.63
N PHE A 110 14.08 -8.22 0.90
CA PHE A 110 13.05 -7.90 -0.08
C PHE A 110 11.72 -7.60 0.62
N LEU A 111 11.26 -6.38 0.43
CA LEU A 111 9.99 -5.89 0.98
C LEU A 111 8.99 -5.65 -0.15
N ILE A 112 7.80 -6.19 0.03
CA ILE A 112 6.62 -5.93 -0.80
C ILE A 112 5.66 -5.07 0.03
N THR A 113 5.02 -4.08 -0.59
CA THR A 113 3.84 -3.42 -0.05
C THR A 113 2.64 -3.74 -0.91
N ALA A 114 1.48 -4.02 -0.32
CA ALA A 114 0.29 -4.37 -1.08
C ALA A 114 -0.98 -3.88 -0.42
N GLY A 115 -2.00 -3.65 -1.23
CA GLY A 115 -3.32 -3.30 -0.76
C GLY A 115 -4.35 -3.29 -1.88
N ALA A 116 -5.62 -3.29 -1.50
CA ALA A 116 -6.74 -3.16 -2.41
C ALA A 116 -7.52 -1.89 -2.09
N SER A 117 -8.15 -1.27 -3.10
CA SER A 117 -8.92 -0.03 -2.94
C SER A 117 -8.07 1.06 -2.26
N PHE A 118 -8.51 1.62 -1.13
CA PHE A 118 -7.73 2.62 -0.40
C PHE A 118 -6.44 2.07 0.22
N GLY A 119 -6.39 0.76 0.51
CA GLY A 119 -5.15 0.08 0.90
C GLY A 119 -4.08 0.11 -0.19
N ALA A 120 -4.48 0.11 -1.46
CA ALA A 120 -3.55 0.28 -2.59
C ALA A 120 -2.91 1.68 -2.61
N TYR A 121 -3.67 2.72 -2.23
CA TYR A 121 -3.12 4.05 -1.99
C TYR A 121 -2.03 4.03 -0.92
N HIS A 122 -2.33 3.45 0.25
CA HIS A 122 -1.34 3.36 1.34
C HIS A 122 -0.07 2.62 0.90
N ALA A 123 -0.24 1.49 0.23
CA ALA A 123 0.89 0.68 -0.27
C ALA A 123 1.76 1.45 -1.27
N MET A 124 1.13 2.13 -2.24
CA MET A 124 1.81 2.91 -3.26
C MET A 124 2.47 4.16 -2.66
N ASN A 125 1.75 4.90 -1.81
CA ASN A 125 2.28 6.09 -1.14
C ASN A 125 3.54 5.73 -0.33
N PHE A 126 3.49 4.66 0.46
CA PHE A 126 4.64 4.20 1.24
C PHE A 126 5.81 3.78 0.34
N ALA A 127 5.57 2.98 -0.69
CA ALA A 127 6.62 2.51 -1.59
C ALA A 127 7.36 3.66 -2.30
N LEU A 128 6.61 4.66 -2.78
CA LEU A 128 7.19 5.77 -3.53
C LEU A 128 7.81 6.85 -2.63
N ARG A 129 7.41 6.90 -1.36
CA ARG A 129 8.09 7.73 -0.35
C ARG A 129 9.40 7.12 0.12
N TYR A 130 9.49 5.79 0.16
CA TYR A 130 10.66 5.03 0.65
C TYR A 130 11.15 4.00 -0.38
N PRO A 131 11.46 4.43 -1.62
CA PRO A 131 11.78 3.52 -2.72
C PRO A 131 13.07 2.71 -2.48
N GLU A 132 13.93 3.16 -1.57
CA GLU A 132 15.13 2.43 -1.16
C GLU A 132 14.83 1.26 -0.21
N ARG A 133 13.62 1.20 0.34
CA ARG A 133 13.17 0.18 1.29
C ARG A 133 12.28 -0.88 0.64
N VAL A 134 11.57 -0.52 -0.42
CA VAL A 134 10.53 -1.34 -1.04
C VAL A 134 11.01 -1.86 -2.38
N GLY A 135 11.03 -3.19 -2.53
CA GLY A 135 11.39 -3.87 -3.79
C GLY A 135 10.22 -4.01 -4.75
N ARG A 136 8.99 -4.13 -4.23
CA ARG A 136 7.76 -4.27 -5.04
C ARG A 136 6.57 -3.62 -4.36
N VAL A 137 5.69 -3.02 -5.18
CA VAL A 137 4.36 -2.57 -4.73
C VAL A 137 3.27 -3.15 -5.60
N ILE A 138 2.19 -3.65 -4.98
CA ILE A 138 1.02 -4.21 -5.65
C ILE A 138 -0.21 -3.43 -5.23
N GLY A 139 -0.74 -2.63 -6.14
CA GLY A 139 -1.96 -1.86 -5.93
C GLY A 139 -3.13 -2.43 -6.73
N LEU A 140 -4.17 -2.91 -6.03
CA LEU A 140 -5.36 -3.51 -6.62
C LEU A 140 -6.52 -2.53 -6.55
N SER A 141 -7.04 -2.07 -7.67
CA SER A 141 -8.17 -1.11 -7.78
C SER A 141 -7.94 0.14 -6.93
N GLY A 142 -6.73 0.72 -7.01
CA GLY A 142 -6.30 1.82 -6.15
C GLY A 142 -6.74 3.20 -6.60
N MET A 143 -6.42 4.20 -5.76
CA MET A 143 -6.51 5.62 -6.04
C MET A 143 -5.16 6.27 -5.71
N TYR A 144 -4.52 6.94 -6.68
CA TYR A 144 -3.16 7.46 -6.51
C TYR A 144 -3.06 8.98 -6.62
N ASP A 145 -4.15 9.62 -7.01
CA ASP A 145 -4.40 11.04 -6.84
C ASP A 145 -5.53 11.21 -5.83
N ILE A 146 -5.21 11.78 -4.64
CA ILE A 146 -6.13 11.89 -3.51
C ILE A 146 -6.72 13.29 -3.35
N ARG A 147 -6.65 14.17 -4.37
CA ARG A 147 -7.17 15.54 -4.27
C ARG A 147 -8.64 15.60 -3.87
N GLU A 148 -9.44 14.60 -4.28
CA GLU A 148 -10.84 14.48 -3.85
C GLU A 148 -11.00 14.26 -2.33
N MET A 149 -9.98 13.68 -1.68
CA MET A 149 -9.99 13.48 -0.22
C MET A 149 -9.71 14.77 0.55
N THR A 150 -9.14 15.78 -0.11
CA THR A 150 -8.68 17.03 0.53
C THR A 150 -9.58 18.23 0.22
N ASP A 151 -10.66 18.02 -0.55
CA ASP A 151 -11.59 19.09 -0.96
C ASP A 151 -10.86 20.27 -1.66
N GLY A 152 -9.80 19.94 -2.41
CA GLY A 152 -8.95 20.91 -3.12
C GLY A 152 -7.91 21.62 -2.25
N TYR A 153 -7.86 21.34 -0.94
CA TYR A 153 -6.80 21.86 -0.06
C TYR A 153 -5.48 21.16 -0.34
N SER A 154 -4.39 21.92 -0.33
CA SER A 154 -3.02 21.41 -0.42
C SER A 154 -2.10 22.20 0.51
N ASP A 155 -1.21 21.48 1.17
CA ASP A 155 -0.04 21.97 1.89
C ASP A 155 1.11 20.99 1.67
N GLU A 156 2.26 21.23 2.30
CA GLU A 156 3.42 20.37 2.18
C GLU A 156 3.13 18.93 2.61
N THR A 157 2.32 18.74 3.67
CA THR A 157 1.97 17.41 4.17
C THR A 157 1.06 16.67 3.17
N VAL A 158 0.03 17.34 2.65
CA VAL A 158 -0.83 16.78 1.60
C VAL A 158 -0.01 16.44 0.36
N TYR A 159 0.85 17.36 -0.08
CA TYR A 159 1.70 17.16 -1.26
C TYR A 159 2.55 15.90 -1.17
N PHE A 160 3.27 15.70 -0.05
CA PHE A 160 4.11 14.51 0.14
C PHE A 160 3.33 13.23 0.46
N HIS A 161 2.01 13.30 0.58
CA HIS A 161 1.13 12.14 0.72
C HIS A 161 0.16 11.97 -0.47
N ASN A 162 0.35 12.74 -1.55
CA ASN A 162 -0.33 12.50 -2.82
C ASN A 162 0.67 11.97 -3.87
N PRO A 163 0.70 10.65 -4.17
CA PRO A 163 1.63 10.08 -5.14
C PRO A 163 1.65 10.81 -6.48
N ALA A 164 0.50 11.23 -6.97
CA ALA A 164 0.40 11.97 -8.24
C ALA A 164 1.14 13.31 -8.19
N ASP A 165 1.15 14.01 -7.05
CA ASP A 165 1.81 15.30 -6.94
C ASP A 165 3.33 15.17 -6.79
N PHE A 166 3.81 14.39 -5.81
CA PHE A 166 5.23 14.37 -5.53
C PHE A 166 6.05 13.60 -6.59
N VAL A 167 5.46 12.56 -7.24
CA VAL A 167 6.14 11.86 -8.33
C VAL A 167 6.20 12.73 -9.60
N GLN A 168 5.10 13.43 -9.93
CA GLN A 168 5.07 14.31 -11.09
C GLN A 168 6.14 15.41 -11.03
N ASN A 169 6.39 15.92 -9.83
CA ASN A 169 7.33 17.02 -9.61
C ASN A 169 8.70 16.57 -9.12
N GLU A 170 8.98 15.26 -9.12
CA GLU A 170 10.30 14.75 -8.75
C GLU A 170 11.33 15.06 -9.86
N HIS A 171 12.44 15.66 -9.49
CA HIS A 171 13.54 16.01 -10.39
C HIS A 171 14.92 15.57 -9.87
N ASP A 172 14.99 15.11 -8.62
CA ASP A 172 16.24 14.57 -8.07
C ASP A 172 16.62 13.25 -8.73
N GLY A 173 17.79 13.21 -9.35
CA GLY A 173 18.27 12.05 -10.10
C GLY A 173 18.44 10.80 -9.25
N GLN A 174 18.94 10.93 -8.01
CA GLN A 174 19.15 9.77 -7.14
C GLN A 174 17.82 9.18 -6.69
N ARG A 175 16.85 10.06 -6.42
CA ARG A 175 15.50 9.65 -6.04
C ARG A 175 14.75 9.01 -7.20
N LEU A 176 14.84 9.57 -8.41
CA LEU A 176 14.29 8.94 -9.62
C LEU A 176 14.90 7.57 -9.89
N ASP A 177 16.20 7.41 -9.68
CA ASP A 177 16.86 6.10 -9.84
C ASP A 177 16.41 5.11 -8.75
N ALA A 178 16.11 5.56 -7.54
CA ALA A 178 15.50 4.71 -6.52
C ALA A 178 14.07 4.29 -6.90
N LEU A 179 13.25 5.22 -7.38
CA LEU A 179 11.87 4.94 -7.85
C LEU A 179 11.86 3.94 -9.03
N ARG A 180 12.80 4.05 -9.95
CA ARG A 180 12.94 3.13 -11.11
C ARG A 180 13.32 1.69 -10.74
N ARG A 181 13.84 1.47 -9.53
CA ARG A 181 14.16 0.12 -9.03
C ARG A 181 12.99 -0.58 -8.37
N VAL A 182 11.92 0.14 -8.05
CA VAL A 182 10.72 -0.46 -7.48
C VAL A 182 9.93 -1.16 -8.57
N ASP A 183 9.60 -2.43 -8.37
CA ASP A 183 8.69 -3.19 -9.24
C ASP A 183 7.24 -2.77 -8.91
N ILE A 184 6.62 -1.96 -9.78
CA ILE A 184 5.32 -1.36 -9.55
C ILE A 184 4.26 -2.10 -10.36
N ILE A 185 3.26 -2.66 -9.68
CA ILE A 185 2.14 -3.36 -10.30
C ILE A 185 0.84 -2.67 -9.91
N ILE A 186 0.10 -2.22 -10.90
CA ILE A 186 -1.21 -1.58 -10.76
C ILE A 186 -2.22 -2.47 -11.51
N ALA A 187 -3.22 -3.00 -10.82
CA ALA A 187 -4.30 -3.77 -11.43
C ALA A 187 -5.64 -3.06 -11.23
N ILE A 188 -6.40 -2.87 -12.31
CA ILE A 188 -7.66 -2.12 -12.31
C ILE A 188 -8.65 -2.70 -13.32
N GLY A 189 -9.95 -2.62 -13.02
CA GLY A 189 -11.01 -2.98 -13.95
C GLY A 189 -11.22 -1.93 -15.04
N ARG A 190 -11.61 -2.37 -16.26
CA ARG A 190 -11.95 -1.47 -17.36
C ARG A 190 -13.17 -0.60 -17.05
N ASP A 191 -14.08 -1.13 -16.25
CA ASP A 191 -15.33 -0.45 -15.86
C ASP A 191 -15.28 0.06 -14.41
N ASP A 192 -14.11 0.04 -13.77
CA ASP A 192 -13.91 0.60 -12.43
C ASP A 192 -13.93 2.13 -12.47
N PRO A 193 -14.70 2.81 -11.60
CA PRO A 193 -14.71 4.27 -11.52
C PRO A 193 -13.33 4.89 -11.30
N MET A 194 -12.42 4.17 -10.65
CA MET A 194 -11.04 4.63 -10.40
C MET A 194 -10.10 4.43 -11.59
N ARG A 195 -10.57 3.86 -12.72
CA ARG A 195 -9.74 3.61 -13.89
C ARG A 195 -9.01 4.89 -14.36
N GLY A 196 -9.72 5.99 -14.50
CA GLY A 196 -9.13 7.25 -14.95
C GLY A 196 -8.01 7.75 -14.03
N ASN A 197 -8.17 7.57 -12.70
CA ASN A 197 -7.15 7.91 -11.71
C ASN A 197 -5.89 7.03 -11.89
N ASN A 198 -6.07 5.73 -12.14
CA ASN A 198 -4.95 4.79 -12.36
C ASN A 198 -4.23 5.07 -13.70
N GLU A 199 -4.96 5.34 -14.78
CA GLU A 199 -4.38 5.71 -16.08
C GLU A 199 -3.62 7.05 -16.00
N TYR A 200 -4.16 8.03 -15.28
CA TYR A 200 -3.48 9.31 -15.04
C TYR A 200 -2.17 9.11 -14.29
N PHE A 201 -2.19 8.32 -13.22
CA PHE A 201 -0.98 8.02 -12.46
C PHE A 201 0.04 7.20 -13.28
N SER A 202 -0.40 6.26 -14.09
CA SER A 202 0.46 5.53 -15.04
C SER A 202 1.15 6.49 -16.02
N ASN A 203 0.46 7.49 -16.54
CA ASN A 203 1.06 8.51 -17.41
C ASN A 203 2.13 9.33 -16.69
N ILE A 204 1.93 9.65 -15.39
CA ILE A 204 2.95 10.31 -14.57
C ILE A 204 4.20 9.44 -14.46
N LEU A 205 4.06 8.16 -14.14
CA LEU A 205 5.17 7.21 -14.03
C LEU A 205 5.95 7.11 -15.35
N TRP A 206 5.25 6.98 -16.49
CA TRP A 206 5.87 6.98 -17.82
C TRP A 206 6.62 8.27 -18.12
N SER A 207 6.06 9.43 -17.76
CA SER A 207 6.72 10.73 -17.97
C SER A 207 8.05 10.88 -17.23
N LYS A 208 8.24 10.11 -16.16
CA LYS A 208 9.47 10.05 -15.35
C LYS A 208 10.38 8.87 -15.70
N ASN A 209 10.06 8.13 -16.75
CA ASN A 209 10.74 6.88 -17.12
C ASN A 209 10.78 5.86 -15.97
N ILE A 210 9.70 5.82 -15.17
CA ILE A 210 9.51 4.80 -14.13
C ILE A 210 8.70 3.67 -14.75
N TRP A 211 9.36 2.54 -14.98
CA TRP A 211 8.69 1.36 -15.53
C TRP A 211 7.69 0.79 -14.52
N HIS A 212 6.55 0.35 -15.01
CA HIS A 212 5.49 -0.24 -14.20
C HIS A 212 4.55 -1.09 -15.04
N ALA A 213 3.85 -2.01 -14.41
CA ALA A 213 2.81 -2.79 -15.04
C ALA A 213 1.42 -2.21 -14.72
N LEU A 214 0.72 -1.68 -15.72
CA LEU A 214 -0.71 -1.37 -15.64
C LEU A 214 -1.50 -2.54 -16.22
N ARG A 215 -2.18 -3.32 -15.37
CA ARG A 215 -2.95 -4.52 -15.71
C ARG A 215 -4.44 -4.21 -15.74
N MET A 216 -4.99 -4.20 -16.95
CA MET A 216 -6.42 -3.93 -17.17
C MET A 216 -7.20 -5.25 -17.17
N TRP A 217 -8.13 -5.38 -16.24
CA TRP A 217 -9.04 -6.53 -16.13
C TRP A 217 -10.39 -6.20 -16.77
N ASP A 218 -11.05 -7.17 -17.35
CA ASP A 218 -12.37 -6.94 -17.95
C ASP A 218 -13.44 -6.81 -16.87
N GLY A 219 -14.32 -5.82 -17.03
CA GLY A 219 -15.39 -5.51 -16.09
C GLY A 219 -15.00 -4.56 -14.95
N TRP A 220 -15.87 -4.47 -13.96
CA TRP A 220 -15.71 -3.59 -12.79
C TRP A 220 -14.64 -4.07 -11.80
N VAL A 221 -14.61 -5.33 -11.49
CA VAL A 221 -13.63 -6.09 -10.65
C VAL A 221 -13.18 -5.43 -9.34
N HIS A 222 -13.91 -4.45 -8.81
CA HIS A 222 -13.61 -3.77 -7.53
C HIS A 222 -14.18 -4.54 -6.34
N ASP A 223 -13.80 -5.81 -6.19
CA ASP A 223 -14.29 -6.68 -5.12
C ASP A 223 -13.32 -7.82 -4.79
N TRP A 224 -13.48 -8.40 -3.61
CA TRP A 224 -12.62 -9.42 -3.03
C TRP A 224 -12.40 -10.67 -3.88
N PRO A 225 -13.39 -11.24 -4.60
CA PRO A 225 -13.15 -12.39 -5.46
C PRO A 225 -12.04 -12.14 -6.50
N TYR A 226 -12.08 -10.96 -7.11
CA TYR A 226 -11.09 -10.54 -8.11
C TYR A 226 -9.74 -10.21 -7.47
N TRP A 227 -9.74 -9.52 -6.32
CA TRP A 227 -8.50 -9.19 -5.62
C TRP A 227 -7.76 -10.44 -5.13
N ARG A 228 -8.47 -11.51 -4.75
CA ARG A 228 -7.85 -12.80 -4.44
C ARG A 228 -7.13 -13.40 -5.65
N GLU A 229 -7.74 -13.33 -6.83
CA GLU A 229 -7.11 -13.80 -8.07
C GLU A 229 -5.92 -12.93 -8.45
N MET A 230 -6.09 -11.60 -8.42
CA MET A 230 -5.04 -10.62 -8.73
C MET A 230 -3.81 -10.80 -7.84
N ILE A 231 -4.00 -10.91 -6.51
CA ILE A 231 -2.85 -11.04 -5.60
C ILE A 231 -2.09 -12.34 -5.83
N GLY A 232 -2.79 -13.44 -6.05
CA GLY A 232 -2.17 -14.73 -6.38
C GLY A 232 -1.37 -14.69 -7.68
N LYS A 233 -1.85 -13.93 -8.67
CA LYS A 233 -1.18 -13.76 -9.97
C LYS A 233 0.04 -12.85 -9.89
N TYR A 234 -0.02 -11.75 -9.11
CA TYR A 234 1.00 -10.69 -9.14
C TYR A 234 2.00 -10.74 -7.98
N VAL A 235 1.80 -11.58 -6.98
CA VAL A 235 2.71 -11.65 -5.83
C VAL A 235 4.13 -12.06 -6.24
N ALA A 236 4.27 -12.89 -7.26
CA ALA A 236 5.56 -13.33 -7.78
C ALA A 236 6.20 -12.35 -8.78
N GLY A 237 5.47 -11.36 -9.26
CA GLY A 237 5.92 -10.35 -10.25
C GLY A 237 4.80 -9.93 -11.19
N HIS A 238 5.15 -9.24 -12.26
CA HIS A 238 4.22 -8.59 -13.18
C HIS A 238 3.86 -9.41 -14.43
N ASP A 239 4.06 -10.69 -14.41
CA ASP A 239 3.79 -11.59 -15.56
C ASP A 239 2.31 -11.85 -15.82
#